data_507dd2e5e29cb7be6fc30d8663f39f7f
#
_entry.id   507dd2e5e29cb7be6fc30d8663f39f7f
#
_cell.length_a   1.000
_cell.length_b   1.000
_cell.length_c   1.000
_cell.angle_alpha   90.00
_cell.angle_beta   90.00
_cell.angle_gamma   90.00
#
_symmetry.space_group_name_H-M   'P 1'
#
loop_
_entity.id
_entity.type
_entity.pdbx_description
1 polymer ?
#
loop_
_entity_poly.entity_id
_entity_poly.type
_entity_poly.pdbx_seq_one_letter_code
_entity_poly.pdbx_strand_id
1 'polypeptide(L)'
;MGVLLGRFICGFLCPFGWLQDLLHKVPTKKFSTKKLKPLTYIKYAVLLLAVVLLPVLIVNDLGMGDPYFCKYICPQGVLEGALPLSAVNEGIRSALGKLFSWKLIVLISVVVLSVLFYRPFCKWICPLGAFYALFNKVSLFGMKVDEHKCVSCGKCAKVCKMDVDVTKTPNSTECIRCGKCISACPTEAVSFQYGFGLLRKTVDENAKIKSKKSKNETTSKNETKEEL
;
A
#
# COMPACT_ATOMS: atom_id res chain seq x y z
N MET A 1 1.73 -15.49 0.77
CA MET A 1 2.46 -14.27 1.16
C MET A 1 1.53 -13.05 1.34
N GLY A 2 0.61 -12.73 0.42
CA GLY A 2 -0.32 -11.58 0.57
C GLY A 2 -1.23 -11.65 1.78
N VAL A 3 -1.75 -12.82 2.13
CA VAL A 3 -2.61 -13.05 3.29
C VAL A 3 -1.85 -12.85 4.61
N LEU A 4 -0.57 -13.21 4.67
CA LEU A 4 0.25 -13.07 5.87
C LEU A 4 0.67 -11.61 6.09
N LEU A 5 1.28 -10.99 5.10
CA LEU A 5 1.96 -9.70 5.21
C LEU A 5 1.19 -8.53 4.58
N GLY A 6 0.16 -8.79 3.76
CA GLY A 6 -0.57 -7.74 3.03
C GLY A 6 0.36 -6.92 2.13
N ARG A 7 0.24 -5.59 2.17
CA ARG A 7 1.07 -4.66 1.37
C ARG A 7 2.47 -4.38 1.94
N PHE A 8 2.88 -5.04 3.01
CA PHE A 8 4.25 -4.95 3.54
C PHE A 8 5.30 -5.32 2.47
N ILE A 9 5.01 -6.33 1.64
CA ILE A 9 5.85 -6.77 0.52
C ILE A 9 6.12 -5.60 -0.45
N CYS A 10 5.09 -4.82 -0.79
CA CYS A 10 5.25 -3.65 -1.66
C CYS A 10 6.11 -2.55 -1.03
N GLY A 11 6.18 -2.51 0.31
CA GLY A 11 6.98 -1.53 1.06
C GLY A 11 8.47 -1.84 1.10
N PHE A 12 8.82 -3.11 1.28
CA PHE A 12 10.18 -3.54 1.63
C PHE A 12 10.82 -4.49 0.63
N LEU A 13 10.06 -5.40 0.02
CA LEU A 13 10.61 -6.43 -0.88
C LEU A 13 10.57 -6.05 -2.36
N CYS A 14 9.67 -5.14 -2.76
CA CYS A 14 9.53 -4.78 -4.16
C CYS A 14 10.69 -3.88 -4.62
N PRO A 15 11.59 -4.32 -5.52
CA PRO A 15 12.74 -3.54 -5.97
C PRO A 15 12.30 -2.27 -6.72
N PHE A 16 11.21 -2.35 -7.49
CA PHE A 16 10.63 -1.20 -8.17
C PHE A 16 10.06 -0.16 -7.19
N GLY A 17 9.47 -0.60 -6.07
CA GLY A 17 9.02 0.28 -5.00
C GLY A 17 10.19 1.00 -4.31
N TRP A 18 11.29 0.28 -4.11
CA TRP A 18 12.52 0.84 -3.53
C TRP A 18 13.18 1.87 -4.45
N LEU A 19 13.22 1.58 -5.75
CA LEU A 19 13.69 2.56 -6.76
C LEU A 19 12.88 3.87 -6.69
N GLN A 20 11.55 3.79 -6.64
CA GLN A 20 10.69 4.97 -6.52
C GLN A 20 10.96 5.76 -5.22
N ASP A 21 11.26 5.07 -4.12
CA ASP A 21 11.64 5.72 -2.87
C ASP A 21 12.97 6.46 -2.97
N LEU A 22 13.93 5.87 -3.69
CA LEU A 22 15.23 6.49 -3.95
C LEU A 22 15.09 7.75 -4.82
N LEU A 23 14.32 7.65 -5.91
CA LEU A 23 14.03 8.78 -6.80
C LEU A 23 13.31 9.92 -6.06
N HIS A 24 12.40 9.57 -5.15
CA HIS A 24 11.69 10.58 -4.34
C HIS A 24 12.58 11.28 -3.30
N LYS A 25 13.80 10.80 -3.02
CA LYS A 25 14.77 11.52 -2.15
C LYS A 25 15.40 12.73 -2.83
N VAL A 26 15.37 12.81 -4.17
CA VAL A 26 15.90 13.97 -4.93
C VAL A 26 15.24 15.25 -4.44
N PRO A 27 15.98 16.32 -4.13
CA PRO A 27 15.44 17.57 -3.59
C PRO A 27 14.72 18.39 -4.67
N THR A 28 13.47 18.06 -4.94
CA THR A 28 12.57 18.75 -5.87
C THR A 28 11.29 19.19 -5.18
N LYS A 29 10.50 20.07 -5.81
CA LYS A 29 9.19 20.47 -5.30
C LYS A 29 8.26 19.24 -5.30
N LYS A 30 7.90 18.79 -4.09
CA LYS A 30 7.06 17.60 -3.88
C LYS A 30 5.60 18.00 -3.76
N PHE A 31 4.74 17.33 -4.53
CA PHE A 31 3.31 17.57 -4.51
C PHE A 31 2.60 16.58 -3.59
N SER A 32 1.67 17.09 -2.77
CA SER A 32 0.83 16.25 -1.93
C SER A 32 -0.24 15.56 -2.77
N THR A 33 -0.34 14.25 -2.63
CA THR A 33 -1.34 13.43 -3.32
C THR A 33 -2.70 13.37 -2.62
N LYS A 34 -2.91 14.14 -1.54
CA LYS A 34 -4.17 14.13 -0.76
C LYS A 34 -5.41 14.43 -1.60
N LYS A 35 -5.29 15.38 -2.55
CA LYS A 35 -6.39 15.73 -3.48
C LYS A 35 -6.64 14.66 -4.57
N LEU A 36 -5.65 13.81 -4.84
CA LEU A 36 -5.69 12.78 -5.88
C LEU A 36 -6.12 11.40 -5.35
N LYS A 37 -6.75 11.35 -4.18
CA LYS A 37 -7.28 10.09 -3.60
C LYS A 37 -8.18 9.29 -4.55
N PRO A 38 -9.10 9.90 -5.36
CA PRO A 38 -9.92 9.12 -6.28
C PRO A 38 -9.09 8.37 -7.34
N LEU A 39 -7.90 8.86 -7.71
CA LEU A 39 -7.01 8.16 -8.63
C LEU A 39 -6.56 6.78 -8.13
N THR A 40 -6.60 6.54 -6.82
CA THR A 40 -6.23 5.22 -6.26
C THR A 40 -7.19 4.11 -6.69
N TYR A 41 -8.40 4.45 -7.14
CA TYR A 41 -9.34 3.46 -7.68
C TYR A 41 -8.95 2.96 -9.09
N ILE A 42 -8.15 3.74 -9.85
CA ILE A 42 -7.68 3.34 -11.20
C ILE A 42 -6.94 2.00 -11.16
N LYS A 43 -6.13 1.73 -10.14
CA LYS A 43 -5.43 0.44 -10.01
C LYS A 43 -6.37 -0.76 -9.93
N TYR A 44 -7.56 -0.59 -9.32
CA TYR A 44 -8.58 -1.66 -9.27
C TYR A 44 -9.25 -1.85 -10.63
N ALA A 45 -9.49 -0.76 -11.35
CA ALA A 45 -9.98 -0.83 -12.73
C ALA A 45 -8.93 -1.50 -13.63
N VAL A 46 -7.65 -1.16 -13.51
CA VAL A 46 -6.55 -1.80 -14.25
C VAL A 46 -6.44 -3.28 -13.89
N LEU A 47 -6.58 -3.65 -12.61
CA LEU A 47 -6.59 -5.05 -12.19
C LEU A 47 -7.72 -5.83 -12.86
N LEU A 48 -8.95 -5.29 -12.81
CA LEU A 48 -10.12 -5.96 -13.37
C LEU A 48 -10.05 -6.04 -14.91
N LEU A 49 -9.78 -4.91 -15.58
CA LEU A 49 -9.80 -4.82 -17.04
C LEU A 49 -8.56 -5.44 -17.68
N ALA A 50 -7.35 -5.03 -17.28
CA ALA A 50 -6.12 -5.39 -17.99
C ALA A 50 -5.54 -6.74 -17.54
N VAL A 51 -5.84 -7.20 -16.32
CA VAL A 51 -5.29 -8.46 -15.79
C VAL A 51 -6.29 -9.60 -15.80
N VAL A 52 -7.58 -9.32 -15.61
CA VAL A 52 -8.61 -10.36 -15.57
C VAL A 52 -9.39 -10.40 -16.89
N LEU A 53 -10.03 -9.31 -17.29
CA LEU A 53 -10.99 -9.31 -18.40
C LEU A 53 -10.29 -9.49 -19.76
N LEU A 54 -9.26 -8.73 -20.06
CA LEU A 54 -8.55 -8.79 -21.34
C LEU A 54 -7.97 -10.18 -21.65
N PRO A 55 -7.22 -10.85 -20.75
CA PRO A 55 -6.70 -12.19 -21.03
C PRO A 55 -7.76 -13.27 -21.16
N VAL A 56 -8.95 -13.06 -20.56
CA VAL A 56 -10.09 -14.00 -20.68
C VAL A 56 -10.81 -13.83 -22.01
N LEU A 57 -10.98 -12.59 -22.48
CA LEU A 57 -11.71 -12.28 -23.71
C LEU A 57 -10.86 -12.49 -24.97
N ILE A 58 -9.56 -12.17 -24.91
CA ILE A 58 -8.65 -12.24 -26.04
C ILE A 58 -7.65 -13.37 -25.79
N VAL A 59 -7.99 -14.53 -26.29
CA VAL A 59 -7.19 -15.74 -26.20
C VAL A 59 -6.44 -15.92 -27.51
N ASN A 60 -5.16 -16.29 -27.45
CA ASN A 60 -4.34 -16.61 -28.63
C ASN A 60 -4.76 -17.96 -29.23
N ASP A 61 -4.29 -18.23 -30.46
CA ASP A 61 -4.54 -19.50 -31.18
C ASP A 61 -4.14 -20.76 -30.40
N LEU A 62 -3.27 -20.60 -29.39
CA LEU A 62 -2.83 -21.65 -28.46
C LEU A 62 -3.74 -21.80 -27.21
N GLY A 63 -4.85 -21.05 -27.11
CA GLY A 63 -5.75 -21.08 -25.95
C GLY A 63 -5.25 -20.36 -24.70
N MET A 64 -4.14 -19.60 -24.78
CA MET A 64 -3.57 -18.83 -23.66
C MET A 64 -3.88 -17.34 -23.79
N GLY A 65 -4.25 -16.70 -22.68
CA GLY A 65 -4.45 -15.26 -22.62
C GLY A 65 -3.11 -14.51 -22.50
N ASP A 66 -2.91 -13.51 -23.33
CA ASP A 66 -1.72 -12.64 -23.26
C ASP A 66 -1.74 -11.76 -21.99
N PRO A 67 -0.60 -11.58 -21.30
CA PRO A 67 -0.49 -10.69 -20.15
C PRO A 67 -0.39 -9.22 -20.60
N TYR A 68 -1.50 -8.65 -21.04
CA TYR A 68 -1.57 -7.30 -21.63
C TYR A 68 -0.95 -6.22 -20.76
N PHE A 69 -1.18 -6.25 -19.45
CA PHE A 69 -0.59 -5.29 -18.53
C PHE A 69 0.95 -5.35 -18.55
N CYS A 70 1.52 -6.54 -18.44
CA CYS A 70 2.98 -6.72 -18.47
C CYS A 70 3.58 -6.39 -19.85
N LYS A 71 2.82 -6.67 -20.93
CA LYS A 71 3.27 -6.46 -22.32
C LYS A 71 3.30 -4.98 -22.70
N TYR A 72 2.34 -4.15 -22.22
CA TYR A 72 2.18 -2.77 -22.70
C TYR A 72 2.40 -1.69 -21.63
N ILE A 73 2.09 -1.94 -20.36
CA ILE A 73 2.00 -0.89 -19.33
C ILE A 73 3.10 -1.03 -18.28
N CYS A 74 3.52 -2.27 -17.93
CA CYS A 74 4.45 -2.48 -16.82
C CYS A 74 5.87 -2.03 -17.17
N PRO A 75 6.44 -1.01 -16.49
CA PRO A 75 7.80 -0.55 -16.73
C PRO A 75 8.87 -1.43 -16.07
N GLN A 76 8.50 -2.25 -15.10
CA GLN A 76 9.42 -3.09 -14.32
C GLN A 76 10.16 -4.10 -15.23
N GLY A 77 9.46 -4.73 -16.18
CA GLY A 77 10.08 -5.66 -17.11
C GLY A 77 11.14 -5.03 -18.03
N VAL A 78 11.04 -3.73 -18.31
CA VAL A 78 12.10 -3.01 -19.05
C VAL A 78 13.27 -2.72 -18.13
N LEU A 79 13.02 -2.26 -16.92
CA LEU A 79 14.05 -1.86 -15.98
C LEU A 79 14.91 -3.05 -15.51
N GLU A 80 14.27 -4.15 -15.12
CA GLU A 80 14.94 -5.30 -14.51
C GLU A 80 15.34 -6.39 -15.54
N GLY A 81 14.64 -6.43 -16.67
CA GLY A 81 14.88 -7.42 -17.72
C GLY A 81 15.54 -6.83 -18.94
N ALA A 82 14.82 -5.99 -19.69
CA ALA A 82 15.28 -5.58 -21.01
C ALA A 82 16.53 -4.70 -21.00
N LEU A 83 16.68 -3.78 -20.04
CA LEU A 83 17.86 -2.91 -19.93
C LEU A 83 19.14 -3.69 -19.60
N PRO A 84 19.21 -4.53 -18.55
CA PRO A 84 20.42 -5.30 -18.24
C PRO A 84 20.75 -6.28 -19.36
N LEU A 85 19.74 -6.95 -19.93
CA LEU A 85 19.95 -7.96 -20.96
C LEU A 85 20.43 -7.33 -22.29
N SER A 86 19.91 -6.16 -22.67
CA SER A 86 20.36 -5.43 -23.87
C SER A 86 21.75 -4.81 -23.71
N ALA A 87 22.20 -4.58 -22.47
CA ALA A 87 23.56 -4.11 -22.20
C ALA A 87 24.61 -5.23 -22.37
N VAL A 88 24.22 -6.48 -22.09
CA VAL A 88 25.13 -7.64 -22.16
C VAL A 88 25.13 -8.29 -23.55
N ASN A 89 24.00 -8.30 -24.26
CA ASN A 89 23.81 -8.99 -25.53
C ASN A 89 23.45 -8.03 -26.68
N GLU A 90 24.35 -7.90 -27.65
CA GLU A 90 24.12 -7.07 -28.85
C GLU A 90 23.01 -7.63 -29.75
N GLY A 91 22.88 -8.96 -29.85
CA GLY A 91 21.82 -9.60 -30.60
C GLY A 91 20.41 -9.24 -30.11
N ILE A 92 20.22 -9.12 -28.82
CA ILE A 92 18.94 -8.68 -28.22
C ILE A 92 18.72 -7.19 -28.50
N ARG A 93 19.78 -6.40 -28.43
CA ARG A 93 19.72 -4.97 -28.72
C ARG A 93 19.24 -4.65 -30.12
N SER A 94 19.67 -5.44 -31.12
CA SER A 94 19.22 -5.30 -32.50
C SER A 94 17.79 -5.77 -32.74
N ALA A 95 17.28 -6.70 -31.92
CA ALA A 95 15.92 -7.24 -31.99
C ALA A 95 14.89 -6.37 -31.24
N LEU A 96 15.31 -5.30 -30.53
CA LEU A 96 14.42 -4.39 -29.81
C LEU A 96 13.57 -3.56 -30.79
N GLY A 97 12.29 -3.92 -30.93
CA GLY A 97 11.34 -3.27 -31.82
C GLY A 97 10.60 -2.06 -31.20
N LYS A 98 9.56 -1.58 -31.90
CA LYS A 98 8.72 -0.42 -31.51
C LYS A 98 8.10 -0.58 -30.11
N LEU A 99 7.81 -1.79 -29.67
CA LEU A 99 7.25 -2.09 -28.35
C LEU A 99 8.21 -1.70 -27.20
N PHE A 100 9.51 -1.90 -27.42
CA PHE A 100 10.52 -1.47 -26.45
C PHE A 100 10.56 0.04 -26.30
N SER A 101 10.54 0.78 -27.45
CA SER A 101 10.51 2.25 -27.41
C SER A 101 9.28 2.79 -26.67
N TRP A 102 8.11 2.20 -26.90
CA TRP A 102 6.90 2.53 -26.15
C TRP A 102 7.06 2.32 -24.63
N LYS A 103 7.55 1.16 -24.24
CA LYS A 103 7.77 0.85 -22.82
C LYS A 103 8.84 1.74 -22.17
N LEU A 104 9.84 2.15 -22.92
CA LEU A 104 10.87 3.08 -22.47
C LEU A 104 10.25 4.44 -22.15
N ILE A 105 9.33 4.94 -23.00
CA ILE A 105 8.56 6.17 -22.74
C ILE A 105 7.75 6.03 -21.43
N VAL A 106 7.06 4.91 -21.26
CA VAL A 106 6.31 4.64 -20.03
C VAL A 106 7.23 4.62 -18.80
N LEU A 107 8.40 3.98 -18.90
CA LEU A 107 9.39 3.95 -17.82
C LEU A 107 9.87 5.36 -17.47
N ILE A 108 10.26 6.17 -18.44
CA ILE A 108 10.70 7.56 -18.23
C ILE A 108 9.59 8.38 -17.58
N SER A 109 8.36 8.25 -18.06
CA SER A 109 7.19 8.91 -17.47
C SER A 109 7.00 8.56 -16.00
N VAL A 110 7.11 7.28 -15.63
CA VAL A 110 7.00 6.81 -14.25
C VAL A 110 8.17 7.32 -13.41
N VAL A 111 9.39 7.37 -13.95
CA VAL A 111 10.56 7.92 -13.26
C VAL A 111 10.35 9.39 -12.94
N VAL A 112 9.94 10.21 -13.90
CA VAL A 112 9.65 11.64 -13.70
C VAL A 112 8.54 11.84 -12.65
N LEU A 113 7.46 11.09 -12.76
CA LEU A 113 6.38 11.14 -11.78
C LEU A 113 6.84 10.71 -10.38
N SER A 114 7.79 9.76 -10.27
CA SER A 114 8.31 9.28 -8.97
C SER A 114 9.20 10.31 -8.26
N VAL A 115 9.81 11.22 -9.01
CA VAL A 115 10.52 12.37 -8.44
C VAL A 115 9.54 13.38 -7.84
N LEU A 116 8.40 13.63 -8.48
CA LEU A 116 7.38 14.60 -8.06
C LEU A 116 6.43 14.07 -6.99
N PHE A 117 5.98 12.81 -7.13
CA PHE A 117 5.00 12.16 -6.27
C PHE A 117 5.59 10.93 -5.58
N TYR A 118 5.14 10.66 -4.35
CA TYR A 118 5.56 9.47 -3.63
C TYR A 118 4.89 8.21 -4.20
N ARG A 119 5.68 7.30 -4.78
CA ARG A 119 5.27 6.00 -5.33
C ARG A 119 4.04 6.06 -6.26
N PRO A 120 4.02 6.89 -7.32
CA PRO A 120 2.84 7.10 -8.16
C PRO A 120 2.38 5.82 -8.85
N PHE A 121 3.30 5.02 -9.40
CA PHE A 121 2.98 3.77 -10.06
C PHE A 121 2.32 2.77 -9.11
N CYS A 122 2.90 2.55 -7.93
CA CYS A 122 2.37 1.63 -6.93
C CYS A 122 1.03 2.11 -6.34
N LYS A 123 0.80 3.43 -6.31
CA LYS A 123 -0.40 4.04 -5.75
C LYS A 123 -1.59 4.01 -6.72
N TRP A 124 -1.35 4.22 -8.03
CA TRP A 124 -2.41 4.47 -9.00
C TRP A 124 -2.55 3.41 -10.09
N ILE A 125 -1.48 2.75 -10.50
CA ILE A 125 -1.47 1.91 -11.71
C ILE A 125 -1.23 0.43 -11.40
N CYS A 126 -0.40 0.10 -10.41
CA CYS A 126 0.06 -1.26 -10.18
C CYS A 126 -1.08 -2.21 -9.74
N PRO A 127 -1.45 -3.23 -10.55
CA PRO A 127 -2.50 -4.18 -10.22
C PRO A 127 -2.08 -5.11 -9.06
N LEU A 128 -0.81 -5.44 -8.95
CA LEU A 128 -0.29 -6.23 -7.83
C LEU A 128 -0.48 -5.47 -6.50
N GLY A 129 -0.26 -4.14 -6.52
CA GLY A 129 -0.55 -3.27 -5.39
C GLY A 129 -2.05 -3.21 -5.05
N ALA A 130 -2.95 -3.31 -6.03
CA ALA A 130 -4.38 -3.43 -5.82
C ALA A 130 -4.76 -4.78 -5.21
N PHE A 131 -4.19 -5.86 -5.72
CA PHE A 131 -4.41 -7.21 -5.20
C PHE A 131 -4.00 -7.34 -3.72
N TYR A 132 -2.79 -6.94 -3.37
CA TYR A 132 -2.35 -6.93 -1.96
C TYR A 132 -3.14 -5.96 -1.08
N ALA A 133 -3.69 -4.89 -1.65
CA ALA A 133 -4.54 -3.97 -0.91
C ALA A 133 -5.81 -4.63 -0.37
N LEU A 134 -6.42 -5.55 -1.13
CA LEU A 134 -7.59 -6.31 -0.69
C LEU A 134 -7.28 -7.14 0.56
N PHE A 135 -6.11 -7.78 0.60
CA PHE A 135 -5.69 -8.58 1.75
C PHE A 135 -5.24 -7.75 2.96
N ASN A 136 -5.02 -6.46 2.80
CA ASN A 136 -4.50 -5.62 3.88
C ASN A 136 -5.45 -5.57 5.10
N LYS A 137 -6.75 -5.72 4.89
CA LYS A 137 -7.77 -5.76 5.96
C LYS A 137 -7.78 -7.09 6.71
N VAL A 138 -7.44 -8.19 6.04
CA VAL A 138 -7.55 -9.57 6.57
C VAL A 138 -6.20 -10.10 7.03
N SER A 139 -5.08 -9.53 6.57
CA SER A 139 -3.73 -10.02 6.82
C SER A 139 -3.38 -10.16 8.31
N LEU A 140 -2.53 -11.15 8.59
CA LEU A 140 -2.04 -11.48 9.93
C LEU A 140 -1.27 -10.32 10.58
N PHE A 141 -0.42 -9.65 9.79
CA PHE A 141 0.34 -8.49 10.22
C PHE A 141 -0.48 -7.22 10.03
N GLY A 142 -0.60 -6.38 11.03
CA GLY A 142 -1.39 -5.15 10.97
C GLY A 142 -0.93 -4.08 11.92
N MET A 143 -1.64 -2.95 11.90
CA MET A 143 -1.39 -1.83 12.81
C MET A 143 -2.55 -1.69 13.79
N LYS A 144 -2.21 -1.34 15.04
CA LYS A 144 -3.16 -1.01 16.11
C LYS A 144 -2.86 0.39 16.62
N VAL A 145 -3.92 1.10 16.97
CA VAL A 145 -3.86 2.39 17.67
C VAL A 145 -4.51 2.22 19.03
N ASP A 146 -3.77 2.54 20.08
CA ASP A 146 -4.29 2.55 21.45
C ASP A 146 -5.02 3.88 21.67
N GLU A 147 -6.34 3.81 21.85
CA GLU A 147 -7.19 5.00 22.04
C GLU A 147 -6.88 5.72 23.36
N HIS A 148 -6.41 4.99 24.40
CA HIS A 148 -6.09 5.56 25.71
C HIS A 148 -4.78 6.38 25.71
N LYS A 149 -3.82 5.97 24.86
CA LYS A 149 -2.53 6.67 24.71
C LYS A 149 -2.57 7.76 23.63
N CYS A 150 -3.58 7.73 22.75
CA CYS A 150 -3.65 8.62 21.61
C CYS A 150 -4.20 9.99 22.01
N VAL A 151 -3.36 11.01 21.94
CA VAL A 151 -3.72 12.42 22.19
C VAL A 151 -4.24 13.15 20.95
N SER A 152 -4.58 12.45 19.89
CA SER A 152 -5.15 12.99 18.63
C SER A 152 -4.34 14.14 17.99
N CYS A 153 -3.02 14.19 18.20
CA CYS A 153 -2.15 15.29 17.71
C CYS A 153 -1.95 15.34 16.19
N GLY A 154 -2.37 14.29 15.45
CA GLY A 154 -2.31 14.22 13.98
C GLY A 154 -0.92 14.10 13.36
N LYS A 155 0.16 13.97 14.15
CA LYS A 155 1.53 13.81 13.62
C LYS A 155 1.69 12.58 12.74
N CYS A 156 1.08 11.45 13.10
CA CYS A 156 1.10 10.20 12.33
C CYS A 156 0.49 10.37 10.93
N ALA A 157 -0.60 11.13 10.79
CA ALA A 157 -1.23 11.41 9.50
C ALA A 157 -0.41 12.40 8.64
N LYS A 158 0.32 13.34 9.26
CA LYS A 158 1.20 14.29 8.55
C LYS A 158 2.45 13.62 7.99
N VAL A 159 3.04 12.68 8.72
CA VAL A 159 4.25 11.94 8.31
C VAL A 159 3.95 10.86 7.28
N CYS A 160 2.68 10.44 7.14
CA CYS A 160 2.29 9.38 6.23
C CYS A 160 2.40 9.81 4.76
N LYS A 161 3.41 9.28 4.05
CA LYS A 161 3.60 9.54 2.61
C LYS A 161 2.55 8.89 1.71
N MET A 162 1.80 7.91 2.24
CA MET A 162 0.68 7.27 1.54
C MET A 162 -0.66 7.97 1.78
N ASP A 163 -0.68 9.12 2.46
CA ASP A 163 -1.86 9.92 2.80
C ASP A 163 -2.95 9.14 3.57
N VAL A 164 -2.53 8.16 4.39
CA VAL A 164 -3.41 7.38 5.26
C VAL A 164 -3.44 8.00 6.65
N ASP A 165 -4.64 8.21 7.18
CA ASP A 165 -4.84 8.55 8.58
C ASP A 165 -4.98 7.26 9.40
N VAL A 166 -3.90 6.91 10.10
CA VAL A 166 -3.81 5.65 10.87
C VAL A 166 -4.76 5.66 12.07
N THR A 167 -5.10 6.84 12.61
CA THR A 167 -6.01 6.96 13.76
C THR A 167 -7.44 6.61 13.38
N LYS A 168 -7.86 6.94 12.16
CA LYS A 168 -9.20 6.63 11.64
C LYS A 168 -9.27 5.24 11.00
N THR A 169 -8.24 4.88 10.23
CA THR A 169 -8.21 3.64 9.45
C THR A 169 -6.85 2.93 9.58
N PRO A 170 -6.56 2.25 10.71
CA PRO A 170 -5.24 1.65 10.97
C PRO A 170 -4.84 0.59 9.94
N ASN A 171 -5.80 -0.17 9.40
CA ASN A 171 -5.57 -1.20 8.37
C ASN A 171 -6.12 -0.80 7.01
N SER A 172 -5.94 0.47 6.63
CA SER A 172 -6.33 0.96 5.31
C SER A 172 -5.71 0.13 4.19
N THR A 173 -6.45 -0.06 3.09
CA THR A 173 -5.99 -0.73 1.87
C THR A 173 -4.76 -0.05 1.25
N GLU A 174 -4.54 1.25 1.52
CA GLU A 174 -3.40 2.00 1.01
C GLU A 174 -2.15 1.94 1.91
N CYS A 175 -2.27 1.43 3.13
CA CYS A 175 -1.15 1.38 4.07
C CYS A 175 -0.12 0.31 3.66
N ILE A 176 1.14 0.72 3.43
CA ILE A 176 2.29 -0.17 3.14
C ILE A 176 3.04 -0.64 4.40
N ARG A 177 2.53 -0.28 5.58
CA ARG A 177 3.09 -0.67 6.89
C ARG A 177 4.58 -0.35 7.07
N CYS A 178 4.99 0.82 6.61
CA CYS A 178 6.39 1.27 6.67
C CYS A 178 6.86 1.71 8.06
N GLY A 179 5.99 1.76 9.08
CA GLY A 179 6.34 2.10 10.46
C GLY A 179 6.59 3.59 10.76
N LYS A 180 6.60 4.49 9.77
CA LYS A 180 6.89 5.92 10.00
C LYS A 180 5.94 6.61 10.96
N CYS A 181 4.69 6.18 11.02
CA CYS A 181 3.70 6.70 11.97
C CYS A 181 3.99 6.26 13.41
N ILE A 182 4.63 5.09 13.60
CA ILE A 182 5.07 4.59 14.91
C ILE A 182 6.21 5.47 15.41
N SER A 183 7.26 5.67 14.61
CA SER A 183 8.42 6.50 14.97
C SER A 183 8.06 7.98 15.21
N ALA A 184 6.97 8.47 14.62
CA ALA A 184 6.52 9.86 14.77
C ALA A 184 5.56 10.06 15.95
N CYS A 185 5.12 8.98 16.60
CA CYS A 185 4.14 9.06 17.68
C CYS A 185 4.85 9.36 19.01
N PRO A 186 4.58 10.52 19.66
CA PRO A 186 5.24 10.87 20.91
C PRO A 186 4.75 10.05 22.12
N THR A 187 3.55 9.45 22.02
CA THR A 187 2.92 8.68 23.09
C THR A 187 2.95 7.19 22.86
N GLU A 188 3.66 6.72 21.82
CA GLU A 188 3.74 5.31 21.43
C GLU A 188 2.37 4.62 21.27
N ALA A 189 1.33 5.42 20.94
CA ALA A 189 -0.02 4.91 20.77
C ALA A 189 -0.20 4.04 19.53
N VAL A 190 0.73 4.09 18.56
CA VAL A 190 0.67 3.32 17.32
C VAL A 190 1.67 2.18 17.38
N SER A 191 1.21 0.95 17.20
CA SER A 191 2.05 -0.25 17.24
C SER A 191 1.70 -1.24 16.14
N PHE A 192 2.63 -2.16 15.84
CA PHE A 192 2.32 -3.33 15.03
C PHE A 192 1.57 -4.37 15.87
N GLN A 193 0.63 -5.06 15.23
CA GLN A 193 -0.12 -6.15 15.85
C GLN A 193 -0.14 -7.36 14.92
N TYR A 194 0.06 -8.54 15.52
CA TYR A 194 -0.10 -9.83 14.86
C TYR A 194 -1.48 -10.39 15.18
N GLY A 195 -2.13 -11.02 14.19
CA GLY A 195 -3.46 -11.62 14.31
C GLY A 195 -4.32 -11.35 13.07
N PHE A 196 -5.13 -12.33 12.66
CA PHE A 196 -6.02 -12.15 11.52
C PHE A 196 -7.00 -11.01 11.74
N GLY A 197 -7.25 -10.20 10.73
CA GLY A 197 -8.05 -8.98 10.82
C GLY A 197 -9.48 -9.20 11.34
N LEU A 198 -10.08 -10.38 11.11
CA LEU A 198 -11.37 -10.78 11.67
C LEU A 198 -11.28 -11.02 13.19
N LEU A 199 -10.29 -11.79 13.65
CA LEU A 199 -10.04 -12.04 15.10
C LEU A 199 -9.64 -10.76 15.83
N ARG A 200 -8.97 -9.84 15.14
CA ARG A 200 -8.57 -8.53 15.67
C ARG A 200 -9.76 -7.65 16.02
N LYS A 201 -10.81 -7.63 15.18
CA LYS A 201 -12.05 -6.91 15.48
C LYS A 201 -12.75 -7.44 16.74
N THR A 202 -12.85 -8.76 16.87
CA THR A 202 -13.51 -9.38 18.03
C THR A 202 -12.74 -9.14 19.32
N VAL A 203 -11.41 -9.14 19.29
CA VAL A 203 -10.57 -8.83 20.46
C VAL A 203 -10.70 -7.36 20.86
N ASP A 204 -10.73 -6.44 19.91
CA ASP A 204 -10.88 -5.01 20.18
C ASP A 204 -12.30 -4.68 20.69
N GLU A 205 -13.36 -5.31 20.18
CA GLU A 205 -14.71 -5.21 20.72
C GLU A 205 -14.83 -5.75 22.15
N ASN A 206 -14.27 -6.92 22.41
CA ASN A 206 -14.28 -7.51 23.75
C ASN A 206 -13.46 -6.67 24.76
N ALA A 207 -12.36 -6.05 24.32
CA ALA A 207 -11.59 -5.11 25.14
C ALA A 207 -12.40 -3.84 25.48
N LYS A 208 -13.16 -3.28 24.50
CA LYS A 208 -14.06 -2.14 24.71
C LYS A 208 -15.21 -2.46 25.65
N ILE A 209 -15.78 -3.66 25.57
CA ILE A 209 -16.85 -4.13 26.46
C ILE A 209 -16.31 -4.27 27.88
N LYS A 210 -15.13 -4.87 28.07
CA LYS A 210 -14.49 -5.01 29.39
C LYS A 210 -14.17 -3.64 30.01
N SER A 211 -13.65 -2.68 29.25
CA SER A 211 -13.34 -1.34 29.75
C SER A 211 -14.59 -0.53 30.14
N LYS A 212 -15.70 -0.67 29.41
CA LYS A 212 -17.00 -0.08 29.78
C LYS A 212 -17.55 -0.70 31.07
N LYS A 213 -17.44 -2.03 31.22
CA LYS A 213 -17.93 -2.73 32.42
C LYS A 213 -17.15 -2.31 33.67
N SER A 214 -15.83 -2.20 33.57
CA SER A 214 -14.98 -1.71 34.65
C SER A 214 -15.26 -0.27 35.06
N LYS A 215 -15.58 0.63 34.12
CA LYS A 215 -15.99 2.01 34.44
C LYS A 215 -17.33 2.07 35.15
N ASN A 216 -18.31 1.27 34.74
CA ASN A 216 -19.62 1.26 35.39
C ASN A 216 -19.55 0.68 36.82
N GLU A 217 -18.70 -0.32 37.06
CA GLU A 217 -18.48 -0.89 38.42
C GLU A 217 -17.79 0.11 39.37
N THR A 218 -16.91 0.98 38.83
CA THR A 218 -16.26 2.02 39.63
C THR A 218 -17.21 3.17 39.99
N THR A 219 -18.13 3.50 39.07
CA THR A 219 -19.14 4.57 39.31
C THR A 219 -20.18 4.12 40.34
N SER A 220 -20.66 2.86 40.27
CA SER A 220 -21.63 2.33 41.25
C SER A 220 -21.05 2.17 42.65
N LYS A 221 -19.72 1.91 42.78
CA LYS A 221 -19.05 1.83 44.08
C LYS A 221 -18.80 3.19 44.71
N ASN A 222 -18.75 4.26 43.94
CA ASN A 222 -18.62 5.61 44.48
C ASN A 222 -19.98 6.19 44.94
N GLU A 223 -21.08 5.88 44.23
CA GLU A 223 -22.42 6.32 44.63
C GLU A 223 -22.85 5.67 45.95
N THR A 224 -22.49 4.40 46.19
CA THR A 224 -22.80 3.73 47.49
C THR A 224 -21.90 4.17 48.66
N LYS A 225 -20.86 4.97 48.46
CA LYS A 225 -20.01 5.53 49.51
C LYS A 225 -20.43 6.98 49.91
N GLU A 226 -21.21 7.65 49.11
CA GLU A 226 -21.72 8.98 49.45
C GLU A 226 -23.07 8.93 50.18
N GLU A 227 -23.74 7.79 50.26
CA GLU A 227 -25.01 7.59 51.01
C GLU A 227 -24.84 6.97 52.39
N LEU A 228 -23.62 6.82 52.93
CA LEU A 228 -23.30 6.30 54.28
C LEU A 228 -22.56 7.38 55.08
#